data_f171f9d1e33ffeacd189b85bb7117ee3
#
_entry.id   f171f9d1e33ffeacd189b85bb7117ee3
#
_cell.length_a   1.000
_cell.length_b   1.000
_cell.length_c   1.000
_cell.angle_alpha   90.00
_cell.angle_beta   90.00
_cell.angle_gamma   90.00
#
_symmetry.space_group_name_H-M   'P 1'
#
loop_
_entity.id
_entity.type
_entity.pdbx_description
1 polymer ?
#
loop_
_entity_poly.entity_id
_entity_poly.type
_entity_poly.pdbx_seq_one_letter_code
_entity_poly.pdbx_strand_id
1 'polypeptide(L)'
;MTVAIGLVRFLCAALFVHAIHAHAGPLTTLTNKLIPAMSDQPRYEKLPLFNPHRKEFKCVYQDQHVPPIDPQAEQWFQQALALDDPDVYYKRRDYAKIYRLYEQAAEHDHWKAMLNLAGLILSSYPGVPERNPEVAIRWLEKAMTLGVPDAYDQMGVYHQRGLVKGGNATSAYAFFQRAADMGSPSAMTFLASKLAGTYDDPGGEFWGNEPIATQMLECALAQGHGDAANKLSYIYARSMTPSAKRRALEVLHEGVRLGSSKCASNIFTEFDGFDLTDGSNLVGYIDQARAQRYSKIARVLEHYRGRLKLPNLDKVLPLPPAPLPKWDGDVKTLIDAAKAVTPPPKKDPASKLEGRARMPEGQGVMSLAQSPYAVNGDKVVPESGYWMALYGLSTMRKDQLKFARDGHPERYRAGERFDPPHVNWLEAEQVQWHYLGESRPVPPSRSVFLAQLRDAGFLRQLETQPEKLSCHGSERCPQTGIWEASVGVDHPLAALYNRWDQQAFVPEGQPFPKPVDRHLEIDPVHVQWVFMGSPNARTDDGFERIAL
;
A
#
# COMPACT_ATOMS: atom_id res chain seq x y z
N MET A 1 -53.58 -12.24 -59.85
CA MET A 1 -53.57 -12.50 -58.39
C MET A 1 -52.20 -12.20 -57.74
N THR A 2 -51.19 -11.84 -58.49
CA THR A 2 -49.82 -11.66 -57.93
C THR A 2 -49.44 -10.19 -57.64
N VAL A 3 -50.19 -9.22 -58.10
CA VAL A 3 -49.92 -7.79 -57.89
C VAL A 3 -50.54 -7.23 -56.59
N ALA A 4 -51.65 -7.83 -56.12
CA ALA A 4 -52.33 -7.37 -54.91
C ALA A 4 -51.60 -7.77 -53.60
N ILE A 5 -50.79 -8.83 -53.62
CA ILE A 5 -50.06 -9.31 -52.42
C ILE A 5 -48.81 -8.44 -52.16
N GLY A 6 -48.24 -7.87 -53.22
CA GLY A 6 -47.04 -6.97 -53.10
C GLY A 6 -47.38 -5.60 -52.47
N LEU A 7 -48.57 -5.08 -52.74
CA LEU A 7 -49.00 -3.76 -52.23
C LEU A 7 -49.32 -3.80 -50.72
N VAL A 8 -49.95 -4.90 -50.26
CA VAL A 8 -50.27 -5.06 -48.83
C VAL A 8 -49.02 -5.25 -47.98
N ARG A 9 -47.99 -5.93 -48.52
CA ARG A 9 -46.74 -6.08 -47.79
C ARG A 9 -45.94 -4.76 -47.68
N PHE A 10 -46.03 -3.91 -48.68
CA PHE A 10 -45.35 -2.59 -48.67
C PHE A 10 -46.08 -1.62 -47.73
N LEU A 11 -47.40 -1.60 -47.68
CA LEU A 11 -48.15 -0.78 -46.75
C LEU A 11 -47.97 -1.21 -45.27
N CYS A 12 -47.89 -2.50 -44.98
CA CYS A 12 -47.61 -2.97 -43.64
C CYS A 12 -46.19 -2.61 -43.18
N ALA A 13 -45.20 -2.67 -44.08
CA ALA A 13 -43.82 -2.29 -43.75
C ALA A 13 -43.69 -0.78 -43.51
N ALA A 14 -44.38 0.06 -44.32
CA ALA A 14 -44.38 1.51 -44.14
C ALA A 14 -45.11 1.95 -42.85
N LEU A 15 -46.20 1.29 -42.46
CA LEU A 15 -46.91 1.55 -41.21
C LEU A 15 -46.10 1.12 -39.98
N PHE A 16 -45.34 0.03 -40.07
CA PHE A 16 -44.48 -0.41 -38.98
C PHE A 16 -43.25 0.52 -38.75
N VAL A 17 -42.66 1.05 -39.83
CA VAL A 17 -41.53 2.01 -39.74
C VAL A 17 -42.02 3.34 -39.15
N HIS A 18 -43.20 3.82 -39.50
CA HIS A 18 -43.78 5.06 -38.94
C HIS A 18 -44.20 4.91 -37.49
N ALA A 19 -44.71 3.72 -37.08
CA ALA A 19 -45.06 3.45 -35.68
C ALA A 19 -43.84 3.37 -34.77
N ILE A 20 -42.71 2.83 -35.26
CA ILE A 20 -41.47 2.75 -34.48
C ILE A 20 -40.86 4.15 -34.32
N HIS A 21 -40.93 5.02 -35.32
CA HIS A 21 -40.38 6.41 -35.22
C HIS A 21 -41.27 7.32 -34.35
N ALA A 22 -42.58 7.10 -34.30
CA ALA A 22 -43.49 7.92 -33.48
C ALA A 22 -43.42 7.57 -31.97
N HIS A 23 -42.94 6.37 -31.61
CA HIS A 23 -42.82 5.95 -30.20
C HIS A 23 -41.41 6.00 -29.61
N ALA A 24 -40.41 6.24 -30.45
CA ALA A 24 -39.00 6.33 -29.96
C ALA A 24 -38.66 7.69 -29.32
N GLY A 25 -39.34 8.78 -29.74
CA GLY A 25 -38.99 10.12 -29.27
C GLY A 25 -39.28 10.42 -27.80
N PRO A 26 -40.45 10.09 -27.24
CA PRO A 26 -40.72 10.36 -25.82
C PRO A 26 -40.09 9.38 -24.85
N LEU A 27 -39.86 8.12 -25.27
CA LEU A 27 -39.23 7.11 -24.39
C LEU A 27 -37.72 7.31 -24.25
N THR A 28 -37.04 7.71 -25.33
CA THR A 28 -35.60 8.02 -25.25
C THR A 28 -35.31 9.29 -24.46
N THR A 29 -36.21 10.28 -24.49
CA THR A 29 -36.09 11.48 -23.66
C THR A 29 -36.44 11.24 -22.19
N LEU A 30 -37.33 10.30 -21.89
CA LEU A 30 -37.63 9.91 -20.50
C LEU A 30 -36.57 8.99 -19.90
N THR A 31 -36.02 8.05 -20.68
CA THR A 31 -34.92 7.20 -20.22
C THR A 31 -33.63 7.97 -20.04
N ASN A 32 -33.33 8.97 -20.87
CA ASN A 32 -32.16 9.84 -20.71
C ASN A 32 -32.30 10.84 -19.55
N LYS A 33 -33.52 11.08 -19.02
CA LYS A 33 -33.72 11.87 -17.79
C LYS A 33 -33.74 11.02 -16.51
N LEU A 34 -33.91 9.70 -16.62
CA LEU A 34 -34.06 8.79 -15.48
C LEU A 34 -32.85 7.89 -15.24
N ILE A 35 -31.94 7.77 -16.20
CA ILE A 35 -30.69 7.05 -16.04
C ILE A 35 -29.59 8.10 -16.30
N PRO A 36 -28.86 8.56 -15.26
CA PRO A 36 -27.64 9.32 -15.49
C PRO A 36 -26.81 8.56 -16.54
N ALA A 37 -26.26 9.25 -17.52
CA ALA A 37 -25.34 8.61 -18.45
C ALA A 37 -24.30 7.86 -17.61
N MET A 38 -23.91 6.64 -17.99
CA MET A 38 -22.94 5.83 -17.23
C MET A 38 -21.67 6.62 -16.89
N SER A 39 -21.36 7.69 -17.65
CA SER A 39 -20.27 8.61 -17.40
C SER A 39 -20.46 9.53 -16.17
N ASP A 40 -21.68 9.69 -15.67
CA ASP A 40 -21.99 10.67 -14.60
C ASP A 40 -22.13 10.00 -13.21
N GLN A 41 -21.97 8.68 -13.15
CA GLN A 41 -21.98 7.98 -11.86
C GLN A 41 -20.63 8.14 -11.14
N PRO A 42 -20.61 8.38 -9.82
CA PRO A 42 -19.37 8.56 -9.05
C PRO A 42 -18.34 7.44 -9.24
N ARG A 43 -18.79 6.20 -9.44
CA ARG A 43 -17.92 5.05 -9.74
C ARG A 43 -17.10 5.20 -11.02
N TYR A 44 -17.51 6.05 -11.95
CA TYR A 44 -16.83 6.33 -13.22
C TYR A 44 -16.23 7.74 -13.26
N GLU A 45 -16.11 8.40 -12.12
CA GLU A 45 -15.46 9.70 -12.01
C GLU A 45 -14.07 9.67 -12.66
N LYS A 46 -13.81 10.61 -13.54
CA LYS A 46 -12.51 10.76 -14.22
C LYS A 46 -11.52 11.43 -13.28
N LEU A 47 -10.86 10.62 -12.47
CA LEU A 47 -9.84 11.09 -11.55
C LEU A 47 -8.47 11.18 -12.24
N PRO A 48 -7.59 12.10 -11.77
CA PRO A 48 -6.18 12.10 -12.17
C PRO A 48 -5.54 10.74 -11.88
N LEU A 49 -4.67 10.30 -12.77
CA LEU A 49 -3.91 9.06 -12.57
C LEU A 49 -3.07 9.15 -11.29
N PHE A 50 -2.89 8.00 -10.65
CA PHE A 50 -2.00 7.88 -9.50
C PHE A 50 -0.58 8.33 -9.88
N ASN A 51 -0.04 9.27 -9.09
CA ASN A 51 1.31 9.78 -9.26
C ASN A 51 2.19 9.38 -8.07
N PRO A 52 2.93 8.27 -8.16
CA PRO A 52 3.84 7.84 -7.09
C PRO A 52 5.01 8.80 -6.88
N HIS A 53 5.38 9.57 -7.91
CA HIS A 53 6.52 10.50 -7.90
C HIS A 53 6.11 11.94 -7.59
N ARG A 54 4.96 12.11 -6.93
CA ARG A 54 4.52 13.44 -6.47
C ARG A 54 5.55 14.07 -5.56
N LYS A 55 5.74 15.39 -5.69
CA LYS A 55 6.73 16.13 -4.90
C LYS A 55 6.20 16.57 -3.54
N GLU A 56 4.88 16.67 -3.40
CA GLU A 56 4.23 17.23 -2.24
C GLU A 56 3.02 16.38 -1.82
N PHE A 57 2.79 16.31 -0.53
CA PHE A 57 1.59 15.78 0.07
C PHE A 57 1.11 16.75 1.15
N LYS A 58 -0.15 17.18 1.06
CA LYS A 58 -0.78 17.99 2.09
C LYS A 58 -1.57 17.09 3.02
N CYS A 59 -1.23 17.10 4.31
CA CYS A 59 -2.02 16.37 5.30
C CYS A 59 -3.38 17.06 5.48
N VAL A 60 -4.42 16.35 5.12
CA VAL A 60 -5.82 16.75 5.29
C VAL A 60 -6.46 15.76 6.24
N TYR A 61 -7.38 16.21 7.08
CA TYR A 61 -8.09 15.38 8.04
C TYR A 61 -9.46 15.01 7.49
N GLN A 62 -9.81 13.74 7.58
CA GLN A 62 -11.07 13.20 7.08
C GLN A 62 -12.29 13.90 7.70
N ASP A 63 -12.23 14.26 8.97
CA ASP A 63 -13.33 14.91 9.68
C ASP A 63 -13.71 16.30 9.12
N GLN A 64 -12.83 16.91 8.31
CA GLN A 64 -13.11 18.16 7.60
C GLN A 64 -14.03 17.98 6.38
N HIS A 65 -14.17 16.75 5.90
CA HIS A 65 -14.92 16.43 4.67
C HIS A 65 -16.22 15.67 4.94
N VAL A 66 -16.29 14.94 6.06
CA VAL A 66 -17.47 14.13 6.35
C VAL A 66 -18.64 14.99 6.81
N PRO A 67 -19.88 14.66 6.40
CA PRO A 67 -21.05 15.37 6.87
C PRO A 67 -21.31 15.13 8.36
N PRO A 68 -22.00 16.06 9.03
CA PRO A 68 -22.49 15.83 10.38
C PRO A 68 -23.45 14.65 10.42
N ILE A 69 -23.39 13.88 11.49
CA ILE A 69 -24.24 12.70 11.67
C ILE A 69 -25.49 13.08 12.44
N ASP A 70 -26.65 12.67 11.93
CA ASP A 70 -27.92 12.79 12.63
C ASP A 70 -27.92 11.95 13.91
N PRO A 71 -28.33 12.50 15.10
CA PRO A 71 -28.30 11.76 16.35
C PRO A 71 -29.16 10.48 16.37
N GLN A 72 -30.27 10.45 15.64
CA GLN A 72 -31.12 9.27 15.54
C GLN A 72 -30.47 8.21 14.66
N ALA A 73 -29.85 8.61 13.56
CA ALA A 73 -29.07 7.72 12.69
C ALA A 73 -27.86 7.12 13.44
N GLU A 74 -27.20 7.90 14.29
CA GLU A 74 -26.14 7.39 15.17
C GLU A 74 -26.65 6.34 16.15
N GLN A 75 -27.85 6.50 16.70
CA GLN A 75 -28.44 5.49 17.59
C GLN A 75 -28.68 4.15 16.86
N TRP A 76 -29.21 4.15 15.65
CA TRP A 76 -29.36 2.94 14.85
C TRP A 76 -28.03 2.31 14.50
N PHE A 77 -27.06 3.10 14.15
CA PHE A 77 -25.70 2.65 13.87
C PHE A 77 -25.08 1.95 15.09
N GLN A 78 -25.18 2.55 16.28
CA GLN A 78 -24.67 1.95 17.52
C GLN A 78 -25.42 0.67 17.91
N GLN A 79 -26.74 0.60 17.69
CA GLN A 79 -27.49 -0.63 17.88
C GLN A 79 -27.04 -1.74 16.94
N ALA A 80 -26.75 -1.42 15.67
CA ALA A 80 -26.21 -2.38 14.72
C ALA A 80 -24.83 -2.91 15.16
N LEU A 81 -23.94 -2.02 15.60
CA LEU A 81 -22.63 -2.39 16.13
C LEU A 81 -22.71 -3.28 17.37
N ALA A 82 -23.67 -3.02 18.26
CA ALA A 82 -23.88 -3.85 19.45
C ALA A 82 -24.38 -5.26 19.13
N LEU A 83 -25.18 -5.41 18.06
CA LEU A 83 -25.63 -6.73 17.59
C LEU A 83 -24.55 -7.50 16.81
N ASP A 84 -23.62 -6.77 16.18
CA ASP A 84 -22.48 -7.36 15.50
C ASP A 84 -21.30 -7.57 16.49
N ASP A 85 -21.62 -8.13 17.65
CA ASP A 85 -20.65 -8.37 18.74
C ASP A 85 -19.64 -9.44 18.34
N PRO A 86 -18.32 -9.15 18.38
CA PRO A 86 -17.28 -10.14 18.14
C PRO A 86 -17.33 -11.36 19.06
N ASP A 87 -17.82 -11.23 20.29
CA ASP A 87 -17.94 -12.32 21.26
C ASP A 87 -19.05 -13.32 20.91
N VAL A 88 -19.97 -12.90 20.03
CA VAL A 88 -21.00 -13.80 19.50
C VAL A 88 -20.51 -14.45 18.22
N TYR A 89 -20.54 -15.80 18.19
CA TYR A 89 -20.16 -16.53 16.98
C TYR A 89 -20.99 -16.05 15.77
N TYR A 90 -20.32 -15.74 14.66
CA TYR A 90 -20.93 -15.04 13.52
C TYR A 90 -22.24 -15.67 13.01
N LYS A 91 -22.39 -17.03 13.03
CA LYS A 91 -23.64 -17.70 12.62
C LYS A 91 -24.82 -17.46 13.58
N ARG A 92 -24.58 -16.96 14.78
CA ARG A 92 -25.61 -16.65 15.78
C ARG A 92 -25.99 -15.17 15.82
N ARG A 93 -25.29 -14.31 15.04
CA ARG A 93 -25.62 -12.90 14.95
C ARG A 93 -26.85 -12.70 14.06
N ASP A 94 -27.73 -11.79 14.43
CA ASP A 94 -28.89 -11.41 13.64
C ASP A 94 -28.52 -10.42 12.52
N TYR A 95 -27.91 -10.95 11.46
CA TYR A 95 -27.51 -10.11 10.34
C TYR A 95 -28.69 -9.47 9.59
N ALA A 96 -29.90 -10.04 9.66
CA ALA A 96 -31.08 -9.41 9.09
C ALA A 96 -31.47 -8.14 9.86
N LYS A 97 -31.30 -8.13 11.17
CA LYS A 97 -31.55 -6.95 12.01
C LYS A 97 -30.40 -5.94 11.90
N ILE A 98 -29.15 -6.41 11.89
CA ILE A 98 -27.95 -5.58 11.67
C ILE A 98 -28.08 -4.83 10.34
N TYR A 99 -28.44 -5.54 9.26
CA TYR A 99 -28.66 -4.96 7.94
C TYR A 99 -29.71 -3.83 7.99
N ARG A 100 -30.89 -4.09 8.54
CA ARG A 100 -31.96 -3.10 8.63
C ARG A 100 -31.55 -1.84 9.40
N LEU A 101 -30.83 -2.01 10.50
CA LEU A 101 -30.37 -0.88 11.31
C LEU A 101 -29.32 -0.05 10.57
N TYR A 102 -28.37 -0.69 9.85
CA TYR A 102 -27.46 0.04 8.99
C TYR A 102 -28.17 0.72 7.83
N GLU A 103 -29.17 0.08 7.22
CA GLU A 103 -29.95 0.65 6.12
C GLU A 103 -30.71 1.89 6.61
N GLN A 104 -31.44 1.82 7.73
CA GLN A 104 -32.11 2.96 8.34
C GLN A 104 -31.14 4.13 8.61
N ALA A 105 -30.00 3.85 9.20
CA ALA A 105 -29.00 4.89 9.44
C ALA A 105 -28.44 5.46 8.12
N ALA A 106 -28.17 4.63 7.13
CA ALA A 106 -27.64 5.03 5.82
C ALA A 106 -28.63 5.85 4.99
N GLU A 107 -29.93 5.58 5.12
CA GLU A 107 -31.01 6.41 4.52
C GLU A 107 -31.00 7.84 5.07
N HIS A 108 -30.61 8.02 6.33
CA HIS A 108 -30.42 9.31 7.02
C HIS A 108 -28.98 9.83 6.93
N ASP A 109 -28.30 9.58 5.86
CA ASP A 109 -26.96 10.09 5.50
C ASP A 109 -25.84 9.74 6.50
N HIS A 110 -26.03 8.70 7.30
CA HIS A 110 -25.01 8.21 8.20
C HIS A 110 -23.91 7.47 7.41
N TRP A 111 -22.86 8.18 7.05
CA TRP A 111 -21.84 7.70 6.12
C TRP A 111 -21.12 6.40 6.59
N LYS A 112 -20.87 6.24 7.90
CA LYS A 112 -20.27 4.98 8.43
C LYS A 112 -21.21 3.80 8.25
N ALA A 113 -22.51 4.03 8.38
CA ALA A 113 -23.51 3.00 8.13
C ALA A 113 -23.55 2.60 6.65
N MET A 114 -23.43 3.57 5.72
CA MET A 114 -23.33 3.27 4.28
C MET A 114 -22.15 2.36 3.97
N LEU A 115 -20.96 2.66 4.54
CA LEU A 115 -19.75 1.86 4.34
C LEU A 115 -19.91 0.44 4.92
N ASN A 116 -20.43 0.34 6.14
CA ASN A 116 -20.66 -0.96 6.79
C ASN A 116 -21.75 -1.77 6.07
N LEU A 117 -22.80 -1.14 5.61
CA LEU A 117 -23.87 -1.79 4.84
C LEU A 117 -23.34 -2.32 3.51
N ALA A 118 -22.55 -1.52 2.80
CA ALA A 118 -21.91 -1.94 1.55
C ALA A 118 -21.00 -3.17 1.77
N GLY A 119 -20.23 -3.19 2.85
CA GLY A 119 -19.42 -4.35 3.25
C GLY A 119 -20.28 -5.57 3.62
N LEU A 120 -21.39 -5.36 4.34
CA LEU A 120 -22.30 -6.43 4.76
C LEU A 120 -22.99 -7.08 3.56
N ILE A 121 -23.44 -6.31 2.57
CA ILE A 121 -24.04 -6.79 1.32
C ILE A 121 -23.11 -7.75 0.58
N LEU A 122 -21.80 -7.44 0.58
CA LEU A 122 -20.78 -8.28 -0.07
C LEU A 122 -20.30 -9.45 0.80
N SER A 123 -20.77 -9.53 2.04
CA SER A 123 -20.40 -10.63 2.93
C SER A 123 -21.14 -11.92 2.58
N SER A 124 -20.59 -13.05 3.03
CA SER A 124 -21.25 -14.36 2.96
C SER A 124 -22.02 -14.69 4.24
N TYR A 125 -22.32 -13.71 5.10
CA TYR A 125 -22.98 -13.96 6.37
C TYR A 125 -24.43 -14.44 6.21
N PRO A 126 -24.89 -15.40 7.01
CA PRO A 126 -26.24 -15.92 6.92
C PRO A 126 -27.27 -14.87 7.32
N GLY A 127 -28.39 -14.82 6.64
CA GLY A 127 -29.49 -13.89 6.97
C GLY A 127 -29.34 -12.48 6.42
N VAL A 128 -28.25 -12.15 5.70
CA VAL A 128 -28.17 -10.89 4.95
C VAL A 128 -29.17 -10.93 3.80
N PRO A 129 -30.17 -10.00 3.77
CA PRO A 129 -31.26 -10.07 2.81
C PRO A 129 -30.90 -9.68 1.40
N GLU A 130 -29.91 -8.81 1.23
CA GLU A 130 -29.44 -8.30 -0.07
C GLU A 130 -27.98 -8.66 -0.28
N ARG A 131 -27.65 -9.19 -1.45
CA ARG A 131 -26.27 -9.60 -1.82
C ARG A 131 -25.84 -9.12 -3.20
N ASN A 132 -26.58 -8.18 -3.75
CA ASN A 132 -26.27 -7.64 -5.07
C ASN A 132 -25.12 -6.59 -4.97
N PRO A 133 -23.97 -6.81 -5.59
CA PRO A 133 -22.86 -5.85 -5.58
C PRO A 133 -23.26 -4.46 -6.08
N GLU A 134 -24.22 -4.35 -7.01
CA GLU A 134 -24.69 -3.05 -7.48
C GLU A 134 -25.38 -2.23 -6.37
N VAL A 135 -26.02 -2.90 -5.41
CA VAL A 135 -26.61 -2.21 -4.24
C VAL A 135 -25.50 -1.70 -3.32
N ALA A 136 -24.46 -2.50 -3.09
CA ALA A 136 -23.30 -2.07 -2.31
C ALA A 136 -22.61 -0.86 -2.96
N ILE A 137 -22.41 -0.90 -4.28
CA ILE A 137 -21.80 0.20 -5.03
C ILE A 137 -22.64 1.48 -4.89
N ARG A 138 -23.98 1.40 -5.01
CA ARG A 138 -24.85 2.58 -4.85
C ARG A 138 -24.74 3.23 -3.47
N TRP A 139 -24.57 2.45 -2.41
CA TRP A 139 -24.33 3.02 -1.08
C TRP A 139 -22.99 3.74 -0.98
N LEU A 140 -21.95 3.20 -1.61
CA LEU A 140 -20.67 3.93 -1.70
C LEU A 140 -20.79 5.20 -2.53
N GLU A 141 -21.48 5.16 -3.66
CA GLU A 141 -21.72 6.34 -4.50
C GLU A 141 -22.47 7.43 -3.72
N LYS A 142 -23.47 7.06 -2.92
CA LYS A 142 -24.15 8.00 -2.03
C LYS A 142 -23.16 8.62 -1.03
N ALA A 143 -22.31 7.82 -0.40
CA ALA A 143 -21.27 8.33 0.50
C ALA A 143 -20.24 9.21 -0.21
N MET A 144 -19.85 8.88 -1.45
CA MET A 144 -18.95 9.71 -2.26
C MET A 144 -19.58 11.06 -2.59
N THR A 145 -20.86 11.11 -2.93
CA THR A 145 -21.57 12.40 -3.18
C THR A 145 -21.68 13.27 -1.94
N LEU A 146 -21.61 12.66 -0.74
CA LEU A 146 -21.50 13.38 0.53
C LEU A 146 -20.07 13.83 0.85
N GLY A 147 -19.10 13.55 -0.01
CA GLY A 147 -17.71 13.94 0.17
C GLY A 147 -16.92 13.05 1.12
N VAL A 148 -17.37 11.84 1.43
CA VAL A 148 -16.72 10.93 2.39
C VAL A 148 -15.43 10.32 1.82
N PRO A 149 -14.24 10.60 2.37
CA PRO A 149 -12.98 10.11 1.86
C PRO A 149 -12.87 8.57 1.84
N ASP A 150 -13.33 7.89 2.89
CA ASP A 150 -13.30 6.44 2.99
C ASP A 150 -14.22 5.74 1.95
N ALA A 151 -15.22 6.44 1.41
CA ALA A 151 -16.03 5.92 0.32
C ALA A 151 -15.24 5.85 -0.99
N TYR A 152 -14.37 6.81 -1.25
CA TYR A 152 -13.41 6.77 -2.36
C TYR A 152 -12.39 5.64 -2.18
N ASP A 153 -11.89 5.43 -0.96
CA ASP A 153 -10.99 4.30 -0.64
C ASP A 153 -11.67 2.96 -0.94
N GLN A 154 -12.88 2.74 -0.44
CA GLN A 154 -13.64 1.52 -0.72
C GLN A 154 -14.00 1.37 -2.20
N MET A 155 -14.31 2.45 -2.91
CA MET A 155 -14.54 2.40 -4.34
C MET A 155 -13.28 1.95 -5.08
N GLY A 156 -12.11 2.43 -4.68
CA GLY A 156 -10.82 1.94 -5.18
C GLY A 156 -10.67 0.43 -5.00
N VAL A 157 -11.02 -0.10 -3.82
CA VAL A 157 -11.04 -1.56 -3.57
C VAL A 157 -12.02 -2.28 -4.50
N TYR A 158 -13.19 -1.70 -4.78
CA TYR A 158 -14.18 -2.31 -5.67
C TYR A 158 -13.69 -2.35 -7.13
N HIS A 159 -13.01 -1.30 -7.59
CA HIS A 159 -12.33 -1.30 -8.88
C HIS A 159 -11.23 -2.37 -8.95
N GLN A 160 -10.40 -2.46 -7.92
CA GLN A 160 -9.32 -3.45 -7.83
C GLN A 160 -9.85 -4.90 -7.84
N ARG A 161 -11.01 -5.14 -7.24
CA ARG A 161 -11.64 -6.46 -7.18
C ARG A 161 -12.53 -6.80 -8.38
N GLY A 162 -12.63 -5.90 -9.36
CA GLY A 162 -13.48 -6.10 -10.55
C GLY A 162 -14.98 -6.08 -10.26
N LEU A 163 -15.42 -5.52 -9.11
CA LEU A 163 -16.85 -5.36 -8.79
C LEU A 163 -17.50 -4.26 -9.61
N VAL A 164 -16.71 -3.26 -10.03
CA VAL A 164 -17.16 -2.19 -10.94
C VAL A 164 -16.84 -2.60 -12.37
N LYS A 165 -17.85 -2.58 -13.24
CA LYS A 165 -17.66 -2.92 -14.66
C LYS A 165 -16.66 -1.93 -15.30
N GLY A 166 -15.60 -2.46 -15.91
CA GLY A 166 -14.52 -1.65 -16.49
C GLY A 166 -13.51 -1.10 -15.49
N GLY A 167 -13.70 -1.42 -14.19
CA GLY A 167 -12.71 -1.12 -13.16
C GLY A 167 -11.43 -1.94 -13.36
N ASN A 168 -10.31 -1.35 -13.01
CA ASN A 168 -8.97 -1.96 -13.11
C ASN A 168 -8.02 -1.33 -12.10
N ALA A 169 -6.78 -1.78 -12.05
CA ALA A 169 -5.79 -1.26 -11.12
C ALA A 169 -5.53 0.25 -11.31
N THR A 170 -5.50 0.76 -12.55
CA THR A 170 -5.27 2.19 -12.81
C THR A 170 -6.36 3.05 -12.17
N SER A 171 -7.63 2.70 -12.39
CA SER A 171 -8.75 3.41 -11.77
C SER A 171 -8.76 3.23 -10.25
N ALA A 172 -8.45 2.02 -9.75
CA ALA A 172 -8.37 1.77 -8.31
C ALA A 172 -7.37 2.70 -7.62
N TYR A 173 -6.15 2.81 -8.14
CA TYR A 173 -5.13 3.68 -7.57
C TYR A 173 -5.45 5.17 -7.70
N ALA A 174 -6.17 5.59 -8.74
CA ALA A 174 -6.70 6.95 -8.84
C ALA A 174 -7.70 7.25 -7.71
N PHE A 175 -8.59 6.31 -7.39
CA PHE A 175 -9.52 6.42 -6.27
C PHE A 175 -8.80 6.42 -4.92
N PHE A 176 -7.79 5.57 -4.70
CA PHE A 176 -6.98 5.59 -3.48
C PHE A 176 -6.25 6.91 -3.30
N GLN A 177 -5.67 7.48 -4.38
CA GLN A 177 -5.02 8.78 -4.33
C GLN A 177 -6.03 9.88 -3.96
N ARG A 178 -7.19 9.89 -4.60
CA ARG A 178 -8.26 10.84 -4.28
C ARG A 178 -8.68 10.76 -2.81
N ALA A 179 -8.90 9.53 -2.32
CA ALA A 179 -9.24 9.29 -0.92
C ALA A 179 -8.17 9.81 0.06
N ALA A 180 -6.90 9.53 -0.23
CA ALA A 180 -5.77 9.99 0.59
C ALA A 180 -5.65 11.52 0.59
N ASP A 181 -5.84 12.16 -0.56
CA ASP A 181 -5.79 13.62 -0.71
C ASP A 181 -6.98 14.32 -0.02
N MET A 182 -8.11 13.62 0.13
CA MET A 182 -9.27 14.06 0.92
C MET A 182 -9.15 13.72 2.40
N GLY A 183 -8.12 13.02 2.83
CA GLY A 183 -7.85 12.77 4.24
C GLY A 183 -8.19 11.36 4.74
N SER A 184 -8.52 10.36 3.89
CA SER A 184 -8.73 8.98 4.36
C SER A 184 -7.45 8.38 4.95
N PRO A 185 -7.42 8.04 6.25
CA PRO A 185 -6.24 7.45 6.88
C PRO A 185 -5.93 6.04 6.35
N SER A 186 -6.96 5.31 5.93
CA SER A 186 -6.83 3.98 5.32
C SER A 186 -6.10 4.07 3.98
N ALA A 187 -6.58 4.95 3.09
CA ALA A 187 -5.96 5.17 1.78
C ALA A 187 -4.53 5.70 1.90
N MET A 188 -4.27 6.64 2.83
CA MET A 188 -2.91 7.11 3.12
C MET A 188 -2.00 5.95 3.52
N THR A 189 -2.44 5.10 4.44
CA THR A 189 -1.64 3.95 4.92
C THR A 189 -1.41 2.94 3.81
N PHE A 190 -2.42 2.67 2.99
CA PHE A 190 -2.29 1.76 1.85
C PHE A 190 -1.28 2.29 0.82
N LEU A 191 -1.45 3.52 0.33
CA LEU A 191 -0.55 4.12 -0.65
C LEU A 191 0.87 4.26 -0.10
N ALA A 192 1.01 4.72 1.13
CA ALA A 192 2.32 4.83 1.79
C ALA A 192 3.05 3.48 1.86
N SER A 193 2.32 2.36 2.05
CA SER A 193 2.92 1.03 2.02
C SER A 193 3.53 0.66 0.66
N LYS A 194 3.03 1.26 -0.41
CA LYS A 194 3.56 1.10 -1.77
C LYS A 194 4.71 2.05 -2.08
N LEU A 195 4.63 3.26 -1.52
CA LEU A 195 5.64 4.31 -1.69
C LEU A 195 6.86 4.12 -0.79
N ALA A 196 6.74 3.38 0.31
CA ALA A 196 7.82 3.10 1.26
C ALA A 196 8.70 1.91 0.85
N GLY A 197 8.46 1.31 -0.30
CA GLY A 197 9.23 0.17 -0.78
C GLY A 197 10.70 0.51 -1.01
N THR A 198 11.53 -0.51 -0.88
CA THR A 198 12.97 -0.43 -1.12
C THR A 198 13.30 -0.84 -2.55
N TYR A 199 14.53 -0.60 -2.98
CA TYR A 199 15.00 -1.06 -4.30
C TYR A 199 14.98 -2.59 -4.44
N ASP A 200 14.96 -3.32 -3.33
CA ASP A 200 14.89 -4.79 -3.30
C ASP A 200 13.46 -5.33 -3.29
N ASP A 201 12.47 -4.47 -3.05
CA ASP A 201 11.06 -4.79 -3.20
C ASP A 201 10.58 -4.43 -4.61
N PRO A 202 10.36 -5.41 -5.51
CA PRO A 202 9.95 -5.14 -6.89
C PRO A 202 8.67 -4.29 -7.02
N GLY A 203 7.76 -4.39 -6.05
CA GLY A 203 6.56 -3.56 -6.00
C GLY A 203 6.82 -2.16 -5.46
N GLY A 204 7.69 -2.06 -4.46
CA GLY A 204 8.00 -0.82 -3.78
C GLY A 204 8.94 0.08 -4.56
N GLU A 205 9.91 -0.49 -5.21
CA GLU A 205 10.90 0.21 -6.01
C GLU A 205 10.29 1.01 -7.16
N PHE A 206 9.28 0.43 -7.78
CA PHE A 206 8.52 1.04 -8.86
C PHE A 206 7.87 2.37 -8.45
N TRP A 207 7.43 2.46 -7.20
CA TRP A 207 6.74 3.64 -6.66
C TRP A 207 7.49 4.30 -5.50
N GLY A 208 8.74 3.94 -5.29
CA GLY A 208 9.55 4.43 -4.17
C GLY A 208 9.52 5.95 -4.02
N ASN A 209 8.88 6.43 -2.96
CA ASN A 209 8.79 7.84 -2.57
C ASN A 209 8.63 7.92 -1.05
N GLU A 210 9.68 7.53 -0.33
CA GLU A 210 9.66 7.45 1.13
C GLU A 210 9.30 8.76 1.83
N PRO A 211 9.76 9.94 1.37
CA PRO A 211 9.36 11.19 2.02
C PRO A 211 7.85 11.40 2.02
N ILE A 212 7.18 11.12 0.90
CA ILE A 212 5.72 11.22 0.79
C ILE A 212 5.04 10.10 1.59
N ALA A 213 5.57 8.87 1.55
CA ALA A 213 5.07 7.75 2.37
C ALA A 213 5.09 8.11 3.86
N THR A 214 6.19 8.68 4.34
CA THR A 214 6.33 9.11 5.74
C THR A 214 5.30 10.16 6.11
N GLN A 215 5.11 11.19 5.28
CA GLN A 215 4.11 12.23 5.51
C GLN A 215 2.68 11.67 5.55
N MET A 216 2.34 10.76 4.63
CA MET A 216 1.03 10.08 4.62
C MET A 216 0.82 9.26 5.89
N LEU A 217 1.81 8.48 6.31
CA LEU A 217 1.71 7.65 7.53
C LEU A 217 1.61 8.49 8.80
N GLU A 218 2.39 9.56 8.90
CA GLU A 218 2.30 10.49 10.03
C GLU A 218 0.92 11.18 10.08
N CYS A 219 0.38 11.57 8.92
CA CYS A 219 -0.95 12.13 8.83
C CYS A 219 -2.04 11.14 9.25
N ALA A 220 -1.97 9.90 8.77
CA ALA A 220 -2.90 8.83 9.14
C ALA A 220 -2.83 8.50 10.64
N LEU A 221 -1.61 8.40 11.19
CA LEU A 221 -1.40 8.16 12.61
C LEU A 221 -1.96 9.29 13.48
N ALA A 222 -1.75 10.55 13.07
CA ALA A 222 -2.29 11.72 13.77
C ALA A 222 -3.83 11.74 13.81
N GLN A 223 -4.48 11.12 12.81
CA GLN A 223 -5.93 10.91 12.78
C GLN A 223 -6.38 9.67 13.59
N GLY A 224 -5.46 8.97 14.24
CA GLY A 224 -5.77 7.82 15.10
C GLY A 224 -5.84 6.49 14.37
N HIS A 225 -5.27 6.37 13.17
CA HIS A 225 -5.18 5.12 12.43
C HIS A 225 -3.94 4.33 12.86
N GLY A 226 -4.14 3.40 13.81
CA GLY A 226 -3.04 2.68 14.47
C GLY A 226 -2.18 1.82 13.52
N ASP A 227 -2.73 1.30 12.43
CA ASP A 227 -1.98 0.48 11.48
C ASP A 227 -0.91 1.27 10.71
N ALA A 228 -1.03 2.60 10.62
CA ALA A 228 0.00 3.46 10.05
C ALA A 228 1.31 3.40 10.86
N ALA A 229 1.21 3.25 12.17
CA ALA A 229 2.35 3.13 13.07
C ALA A 229 3.23 1.92 12.75
N ASN A 230 2.63 0.81 12.32
CA ASN A 230 3.37 -0.39 11.94
C ASN A 230 4.32 -0.13 10.76
N LYS A 231 3.84 0.57 9.73
CA LYS A 231 4.68 0.91 8.57
C LYS A 231 5.71 1.99 8.90
N LEU A 232 5.30 2.97 9.70
CA LEU A 232 6.16 4.08 10.10
C LEU A 232 7.33 3.61 10.97
N SER A 233 7.12 2.58 11.79
CA SER A 233 8.19 2.01 12.62
C SER A 233 9.34 1.43 11.80
N TYR A 234 9.05 0.74 10.70
CA TYR A 234 10.08 0.24 9.79
C TYR A 234 10.88 1.37 9.13
N ILE A 235 10.20 2.46 8.74
CA ILE A 235 10.89 3.62 8.16
C ILE A 235 11.82 4.26 9.20
N TYR A 236 11.34 4.45 10.43
CA TYR A 236 12.14 5.06 11.48
C TYR A 236 13.30 4.18 11.94
N ALA A 237 13.12 2.85 11.97
CA ALA A 237 14.17 1.92 12.38
C ALA A 237 15.34 1.82 11.39
N ARG A 238 15.17 2.21 10.14
CA ARG A 238 16.16 1.98 9.06
C ARG A 238 17.58 2.43 9.36
N SER A 239 17.73 3.54 10.07
CA SER A 239 19.08 4.02 10.42
C SER A 239 19.73 3.23 11.56
N MET A 240 19.01 2.30 12.19
CA MET A 240 19.46 1.39 13.25
C MET A 240 20.16 2.08 14.44
N THR A 241 20.16 3.40 14.50
CA THR A 241 20.72 4.13 15.63
C THR A 241 19.87 3.95 16.89
N PRO A 242 20.43 4.06 18.09
CA PRO A 242 19.66 3.94 19.32
C PRO A 242 18.46 4.89 19.40
N SER A 243 18.58 6.10 18.86
CA SER A 243 17.47 7.07 18.78
C SER A 243 16.39 6.67 17.80
N ALA A 244 16.77 6.10 16.63
CA ALA A 244 15.86 5.60 15.63
C ALA A 244 15.07 4.40 16.14
N LYS A 245 15.74 3.43 16.75
CA LYS A 245 15.12 2.26 17.39
C LYS A 245 14.13 2.67 18.46
N ARG A 246 14.51 3.59 19.33
CA ARG A 246 13.60 4.14 20.34
C ARG A 246 12.38 4.78 19.71
N ARG A 247 12.57 5.60 18.67
CA ARG A 247 11.47 6.25 17.96
C ARG A 247 10.54 5.25 17.29
N ALA A 248 11.08 4.19 16.68
CA ALA A 248 10.30 3.10 16.10
C ALA A 248 9.47 2.37 17.17
N LEU A 249 10.06 2.09 18.31
CA LEU A 249 9.37 1.44 19.44
C LEU A 249 8.24 2.32 20.01
N GLU A 250 8.47 3.63 20.16
CA GLU A 250 7.46 4.60 20.62
C GLU A 250 6.27 4.66 19.65
N VAL A 251 6.54 4.65 18.34
CA VAL A 251 5.49 4.68 17.32
C VAL A 251 4.69 3.38 17.32
N LEU A 252 5.33 2.22 17.44
CA LEU A 252 4.63 0.94 17.59
C LEU A 252 3.72 0.95 18.82
N HIS A 253 4.22 1.45 19.94
CA HIS A 253 3.43 1.56 21.19
C HIS A 253 2.23 2.48 21.02
N GLU A 254 2.38 3.62 20.32
CA GLU A 254 1.25 4.49 19.97
C GLU A 254 0.24 3.75 19.08
N GLY A 255 0.71 2.94 18.12
CA GLY A 255 -0.15 2.09 17.30
C GLY A 255 -0.98 1.10 18.14
N VAL A 256 -0.39 0.51 19.19
CA VAL A 256 -1.12 -0.36 20.14
C VAL A 256 -2.19 0.43 20.88
N ARG A 257 -1.86 1.64 21.37
CA ARG A 257 -2.84 2.53 22.02
C ARG A 257 -4.04 2.84 21.12
N LEU A 258 -3.80 2.95 19.83
CA LEU A 258 -4.82 3.22 18.81
C LEU A 258 -5.54 1.96 18.31
N GLY A 259 -5.19 0.78 18.82
CA GLY A 259 -5.90 -0.47 18.56
C GLY A 259 -5.31 -1.35 17.45
N SER A 260 -4.05 -1.12 17.04
CA SER A 260 -3.39 -1.97 16.05
C SER A 260 -2.86 -3.27 16.68
N SER A 261 -3.43 -4.39 16.29
CA SER A 261 -2.94 -5.73 16.66
C SER A 261 -1.57 -6.01 16.06
N LYS A 262 -1.30 -5.49 14.85
CA LYS A 262 0.00 -5.63 14.18
C LYS A 262 1.12 -4.98 14.97
N CYS A 263 0.90 -3.76 15.47
CA CYS A 263 1.86 -3.08 16.32
C CYS A 263 2.12 -3.86 17.62
N ALA A 264 1.07 -4.41 18.24
CA ALA A 264 1.21 -5.22 19.44
C ALA A 264 1.99 -6.52 19.19
N SER A 265 1.77 -7.17 18.03
CA SER A 265 2.53 -8.35 17.63
C SER A 265 4.00 -8.02 17.37
N ASN A 266 4.28 -6.90 16.70
CA ASN A 266 5.68 -6.49 16.45
C ASN A 266 6.42 -6.16 17.75
N ILE A 267 5.81 -5.38 18.65
CA ILE A 267 6.45 -5.10 19.95
C ILE A 267 6.65 -6.40 20.77
N PHE A 268 5.71 -7.34 20.67
CA PHE A 268 5.90 -8.65 21.28
C PHE A 268 7.19 -9.30 20.79
N THR A 269 7.43 -9.38 19.49
CA THR A 269 8.64 -9.99 18.92
C THR A 269 9.91 -9.26 19.34
N GLU A 270 9.88 -7.93 19.45
CA GLU A 270 11.00 -7.13 19.93
C GLU A 270 11.39 -7.48 21.39
N PHE A 271 10.41 -7.56 22.29
CA PHE A 271 10.67 -7.93 23.70
C PHE A 271 10.92 -9.43 23.90
N ASP A 272 10.45 -10.30 23.01
CA ASP A 272 10.71 -11.74 23.03
C ASP A 272 12.14 -12.09 22.56
N GLY A 273 12.84 -11.15 21.96
CA GLY A 273 14.24 -11.27 21.55
C GLY A 273 14.45 -11.73 20.12
N PHE A 274 13.45 -11.57 19.25
CA PHE A 274 13.62 -11.78 17.82
C PHE A 274 14.66 -10.80 17.26
N ASP A 275 15.52 -11.27 16.36
CA ASP A 275 16.57 -10.47 15.70
C ASP A 275 17.59 -9.80 16.67
N LEU A 276 17.78 -10.34 17.88
CA LEU A 276 18.82 -9.84 18.79
C LEU A 276 20.24 -10.09 18.27
N THR A 277 20.44 -11.18 17.54
CA THR A 277 21.77 -11.64 17.11
C THR A 277 22.34 -10.83 15.95
N ASP A 278 21.48 -10.26 15.11
CA ASP A 278 21.89 -9.41 13.98
C ASP A 278 21.89 -7.91 14.34
N GLY A 279 21.47 -7.58 15.57
CA GLY A 279 21.43 -6.21 16.06
C GLY A 279 20.26 -5.39 15.52
N SER A 280 19.31 -5.97 14.77
CA SER A 280 18.16 -5.24 14.22
C SER A 280 17.06 -4.99 15.25
N ASN A 281 17.00 -5.79 16.32
CA ASN A 281 16.05 -5.66 17.40
C ASN A 281 16.00 -4.25 18.00
N LEU A 282 14.80 -3.69 18.17
CA LEU A 282 14.58 -2.33 18.63
C LEU A 282 14.94 -2.12 20.10
N VAL A 283 14.84 -3.17 20.91
CA VAL A 283 15.02 -3.12 22.39
C VAL A 283 16.43 -3.51 22.79
N GLY A 284 17.02 -4.51 22.11
CA GLY A 284 18.37 -4.99 22.36
C GLY A 284 18.51 -5.94 23.56
N TYR A 285 17.43 -6.38 24.17
CA TYR A 285 17.40 -7.36 25.27
C TYR A 285 16.04 -8.03 25.38
N ILE A 286 15.98 -9.16 26.07
CA ILE A 286 14.74 -9.92 26.30
C ILE A 286 14.02 -9.38 27.55
N ASP A 287 12.72 -9.07 27.41
CA ASP A 287 11.80 -8.76 28.52
C ASP A 287 10.53 -9.61 28.39
N GLN A 288 10.59 -10.82 28.88
CA GLN A 288 9.49 -11.80 28.80
C GLN A 288 8.19 -11.29 29.43
N ALA A 289 8.28 -10.47 30.47
CA ALA A 289 7.10 -9.94 31.14
C ALA A 289 6.34 -8.93 30.25
N ARG A 290 7.07 -8.06 29.53
CA ARG A 290 6.48 -7.17 28.53
C ARG A 290 6.00 -7.93 27.30
N ALA A 291 6.79 -8.86 26.79
CA ALA A 291 6.44 -9.70 25.65
C ALA A 291 5.10 -10.41 25.88
N GLN A 292 4.92 -11.07 27.02
CA GLN A 292 3.67 -11.76 27.35
C GLN A 292 2.46 -10.81 27.34
N ARG A 293 2.57 -9.61 27.90
CA ARG A 293 1.46 -8.64 27.91
C ARG A 293 1.11 -8.16 26.49
N TYR A 294 2.12 -7.82 25.67
CA TYR A 294 1.87 -7.44 24.28
C TYR A 294 1.25 -8.57 23.46
N SER A 295 1.70 -9.82 23.63
CA SER A 295 1.10 -11.00 23.00
C SER A 295 -0.38 -11.17 23.35
N LYS A 296 -0.75 -10.98 24.63
CA LYS A 296 -2.15 -11.04 25.06
C LYS A 296 -2.97 -9.88 24.47
N ILE A 297 -2.44 -8.66 24.52
CA ILE A 297 -3.08 -7.49 23.93
C ILE A 297 -3.26 -7.66 22.42
N ALA A 298 -2.27 -8.19 21.69
CA ALA A 298 -2.36 -8.43 20.26
C ALA A 298 -3.57 -9.31 19.90
N ARG A 299 -3.78 -10.40 20.63
CA ARG A 299 -4.92 -11.31 20.43
C ARG A 299 -6.26 -10.62 20.67
N VAL A 300 -6.35 -9.80 21.72
CA VAL A 300 -7.57 -9.06 22.03
C VAL A 300 -7.86 -8.00 20.97
N LEU A 301 -6.84 -7.25 20.56
CA LEU A 301 -6.99 -6.25 19.48
C LEU A 301 -7.37 -6.90 18.14
N GLU A 302 -6.83 -8.09 17.84
CA GLU A 302 -7.22 -8.84 16.64
C GLU A 302 -8.68 -9.28 16.69
N HIS A 303 -9.13 -9.74 17.86
CA HIS A 303 -10.54 -10.14 18.06
C HIS A 303 -11.50 -8.96 17.94
N TYR A 304 -11.16 -7.80 18.53
CA TYR A 304 -11.96 -6.57 18.48
C TYR A 304 -11.44 -5.58 17.43
N ARG A 305 -10.99 -6.06 16.29
CA ARG A 305 -10.36 -5.26 15.24
C ARG A 305 -11.16 -3.99 14.92
N GLY A 306 -10.49 -2.83 15.00
CA GLY A 306 -11.08 -1.52 14.73
C GLY A 306 -12.05 -0.98 15.80
N ARG A 307 -12.38 -1.75 16.84
CA ARG A 307 -13.38 -1.39 17.86
C ARG A 307 -12.77 -1.06 19.21
N LEU A 308 -11.58 -1.57 19.51
CA LEU A 308 -10.91 -1.40 20.79
C LEU A 308 -9.72 -0.45 20.68
N LYS A 309 -9.69 0.56 21.54
CA LYS A 309 -8.52 1.45 21.75
C LYS A 309 -8.09 1.37 23.22
N LEU A 310 -6.80 1.55 23.44
CA LEU A 310 -6.17 1.41 24.75
C LEU A 310 -5.41 2.70 25.16
N PRO A 311 -6.10 3.83 25.31
CA PRO A 311 -5.45 5.13 25.55
C PRO A 311 -4.68 5.20 26.88
N ASN A 312 -4.98 4.33 27.84
CA ASN A 312 -4.28 4.22 29.12
C ASN A 312 -3.24 3.09 29.14
N LEU A 313 -2.75 2.63 27.98
CA LEU A 313 -1.80 1.52 27.88
C LEU A 313 -0.57 1.73 28.78
N ASP A 314 -0.05 2.96 28.87
CA ASP A 314 1.11 3.29 29.70
C ASP A 314 0.92 3.03 31.21
N LYS A 315 -0.33 2.96 31.68
CA LYS A 315 -0.62 2.62 33.08
C LYS A 315 -0.35 1.15 33.40
N VAL A 316 -0.44 0.28 32.42
CA VAL A 316 -0.31 -1.18 32.59
C VAL A 316 0.88 -1.77 31.87
N LEU A 317 1.37 -1.09 30.83
CA LEU A 317 2.44 -1.57 29.96
C LEU A 317 3.30 -0.41 29.43
N PRO A 318 3.97 0.36 30.32
CA PRO A 318 4.84 1.44 29.88
C PRO A 318 6.08 0.90 29.16
N LEU A 319 6.62 1.71 28.23
CA LEU A 319 7.90 1.40 27.60
C LEU A 319 9.08 1.57 28.57
N PRO A 320 10.20 0.84 28.37
CA PRO A 320 11.43 1.06 29.11
C PRO A 320 11.93 2.52 28.95
N PRO A 321 12.59 3.11 29.97
CA PRO A 321 13.08 2.48 31.20
C PRO A 321 12.04 2.42 32.34
N ALA A 322 10.78 2.82 32.11
CA ALA A 322 9.78 2.78 33.17
C ALA A 322 9.57 1.36 33.72
N PRO A 323 9.44 1.18 35.05
CA PRO A 323 9.22 -0.14 35.64
C PRO A 323 7.86 -0.70 35.22
N LEU A 324 7.82 -2.01 34.97
CA LEU A 324 6.59 -2.71 34.64
C LEU A 324 5.71 -2.88 35.88
N PRO A 325 4.45 -2.38 35.87
CA PRO A 325 3.53 -2.56 37.01
C PRO A 325 3.24 -4.05 37.28
N LYS A 326 2.90 -4.36 38.53
CA LYS A 326 2.44 -5.73 38.88
C LYS A 326 1.16 -6.05 38.10
N TRP A 327 1.02 -7.31 37.72
CA TRP A 327 -0.14 -7.82 36.99
C TRP A 327 -0.50 -9.20 37.55
N ASP A 328 -1.78 -9.46 37.67
CA ASP A 328 -2.32 -10.74 38.19
C ASP A 328 -2.32 -11.88 37.15
N GLY A 329 -1.99 -11.58 35.89
CA GLY A 329 -2.01 -12.54 34.79
C GLY A 329 -3.34 -12.61 34.05
N ASP A 330 -4.42 -11.98 34.53
CA ASP A 330 -5.71 -11.94 33.87
C ASP A 330 -5.72 -10.87 32.77
N VAL A 331 -6.00 -11.31 31.54
CA VAL A 331 -6.07 -10.46 30.36
C VAL A 331 -7.20 -9.41 30.49
N LYS A 332 -8.29 -9.78 31.14
CA LYS A 332 -9.42 -8.88 31.33
C LYS A 332 -9.04 -7.67 32.18
N THR A 333 -8.35 -7.89 33.32
CA THR A 333 -7.89 -6.80 34.18
C THR A 333 -6.92 -5.88 33.45
N LEU A 334 -6.02 -6.45 32.62
CA LEU A 334 -5.08 -5.71 31.81
C LEU A 334 -5.79 -4.77 30.80
N ILE A 335 -6.76 -5.31 30.07
CA ILE A 335 -7.51 -4.58 29.05
C ILE A 335 -8.42 -3.52 29.69
N ASP A 336 -9.13 -3.86 30.76
CA ASP A 336 -10.03 -2.94 31.43
C ASP A 336 -9.28 -1.73 32.02
N ALA A 337 -8.08 -1.93 32.52
CA ALA A 337 -7.23 -0.84 32.99
C ALA A 337 -6.62 0.01 31.86
N ALA A 338 -6.41 -0.59 30.70
CA ALA A 338 -5.87 0.11 29.52
C ALA A 338 -6.96 0.88 28.73
N LYS A 339 -8.24 0.54 28.86
CA LYS A 339 -9.36 1.26 28.24
C LYS A 339 -9.53 2.67 28.83
N ALA A 340 -10.01 3.63 28.02
CA ALA A 340 -10.45 4.91 28.53
C ALA A 340 -11.86 4.80 29.13
N VAL A 341 -12.03 5.38 30.28
CA VAL A 341 -13.37 5.59 30.87
C VAL A 341 -14.01 6.89 30.35
N THR A 342 -13.17 7.82 29.86
CA THR A 342 -13.60 9.13 29.36
C THR A 342 -12.89 9.40 28.02
N PRO A 343 -13.58 9.89 26.97
CA PRO A 343 -12.90 10.26 25.74
C PRO A 343 -11.88 11.36 26.02
N PRO A 344 -10.65 11.26 25.45
CA PRO A 344 -9.66 12.31 25.62
C PRO A 344 -10.14 13.61 24.97
N PRO A 345 -9.76 14.78 25.50
CA PRO A 345 -10.08 16.05 24.87
C PRO A 345 -9.51 16.08 23.44
N LYS A 346 -10.29 16.61 22.49
CA LYS A 346 -9.83 16.79 21.10
C LYS A 346 -8.58 17.67 21.13
N LYS A 347 -7.45 17.10 20.71
CA LYS A 347 -6.21 17.87 20.54
C LYS A 347 -6.30 18.63 19.22
N ASP A 348 -5.98 19.94 19.30
CA ASP A 348 -5.91 20.79 18.12
C ASP A 348 -4.86 20.25 17.13
N PRO A 349 -5.24 19.98 15.86
CA PRO A 349 -4.33 19.39 14.87
C PRO A 349 -3.07 20.23 14.63
N ALA A 350 -3.18 21.56 14.75
CA ALA A 350 -2.07 22.48 14.50
C ALA A 350 -0.90 22.34 15.51
N SER A 351 -1.19 21.97 16.76
CA SER A 351 -0.16 21.94 17.82
C SER A 351 0.81 20.76 17.76
N LYS A 352 0.47 19.68 17.00
CA LYS A 352 1.35 18.50 16.85
C LYS A 352 2.37 18.63 15.70
N LEU A 353 2.13 19.52 14.75
CA LEU A 353 3.01 19.73 13.60
C LEU A 353 4.15 20.71 13.89
N GLU A 354 3.97 21.63 14.85
CA GLU A 354 4.98 22.65 15.16
C GLU A 354 6.18 22.15 15.98
N GLY A 355 6.06 21.02 16.65
CA GLY A 355 7.14 20.43 17.47
C GLY A 355 8.02 19.39 16.77
N ARG A 356 7.70 18.99 15.53
CA ARG A 356 8.52 18.07 14.75
C ARG A 356 9.44 18.86 13.85
N ALA A 357 10.73 18.88 14.20
CA ALA A 357 11.76 19.38 13.29
C ALA A 357 11.53 18.77 11.90
N ARG A 358 11.22 19.62 10.92
CA ARG A 358 11.28 19.23 9.51
C ARG A 358 12.62 18.58 9.31
N MET A 359 12.62 17.31 8.87
CA MET A 359 13.84 16.70 8.39
C MET A 359 14.34 17.60 7.25
N PRO A 360 15.62 18.01 7.26
CA PRO A 360 16.12 18.87 6.20
C PRO A 360 15.84 18.20 4.86
N GLU A 361 15.15 18.91 3.99
CA GLU A 361 14.90 18.47 2.62
C GLU A 361 16.26 18.22 1.97
N GLY A 362 16.48 16.98 1.55
CA GLY A 362 17.68 16.62 0.82
C GLY A 362 17.74 17.45 -0.47
N GLN A 363 18.72 18.30 -0.59
CA GLN A 363 18.93 19.09 -1.79
C GLN A 363 19.58 18.19 -2.84
N GLY A 364 18.82 17.86 -3.88
CA GLY A 364 19.32 17.21 -5.07
C GLY A 364 19.01 15.71 -5.19
N VAL A 365 19.05 15.24 -6.42
CA VAL A 365 18.92 13.82 -6.75
C VAL A 365 20.25 13.13 -6.44
N MET A 366 20.22 11.99 -5.77
CA MET A 366 21.39 11.17 -5.50
C MET A 366 22.07 10.77 -6.82
N SER A 367 23.34 11.05 -6.97
CA SER A 367 24.12 10.72 -8.16
C SER A 367 25.42 10.01 -7.79
N LEU A 368 25.57 8.77 -8.25
CA LEU A 368 26.80 8.01 -8.09
C LEU A 368 27.94 8.56 -8.95
N ALA A 369 27.61 9.14 -10.11
CA ALA A 369 28.59 9.78 -10.97
C ALA A 369 29.25 11.00 -10.32
N GLN A 370 28.59 11.59 -9.33
CA GLN A 370 29.10 12.71 -8.55
C GLN A 370 29.75 12.28 -7.22
N SER A 371 29.75 10.97 -6.94
CA SER A 371 30.41 10.45 -5.74
C SER A 371 31.93 10.72 -5.83
N PRO A 372 32.48 11.44 -4.89
CA PRO A 372 33.92 11.79 -4.94
C PRO A 372 34.81 10.56 -4.80
N TYR A 373 34.36 9.53 -4.12
CA TYR A 373 35.09 8.28 -3.94
C TYR A 373 34.22 7.16 -3.35
N ALA A 374 34.75 5.94 -3.46
CA ALA A 374 34.21 4.76 -2.82
C ALA A 374 35.29 4.03 -2.03
N VAL A 375 34.89 3.31 -0.99
CA VAL A 375 35.75 2.47 -0.16
C VAL A 375 35.14 1.08 0.02
N ASN A 376 35.99 0.08 0.18
CA ASN A 376 35.53 -1.27 0.47
C ASN A 376 34.98 -1.36 1.90
N GLY A 377 33.98 -2.21 2.11
CA GLY A 377 33.28 -2.33 3.38
C GLY A 377 34.13 -2.89 4.55
N ASP A 378 35.30 -3.46 4.28
CA ASP A 378 36.28 -3.87 5.30
C ASP A 378 37.02 -2.69 5.92
N LYS A 379 36.94 -1.50 5.32
CA LYS A 379 37.62 -0.30 5.77
C LYS A 379 36.79 0.46 6.79
N VAL A 380 37.50 1.36 7.49
CA VAL A 380 36.89 2.33 8.39
C VAL A 380 36.27 3.46 7.56
N VAL A 381 35.11 3.96 7.96
CA VAL A 381 34.46 5.11 7.33
C VAL A 381 35.40 6.32 7.37
N PRO A 382 35.85 6.84 6.23
CA PRO A 382 36.83 7.92 6.22
C PRO A 382 36.26 9.30 6.51
N GLU A 383 34.97 9.50 6.22
CA GLU A 383 34.29 10.79 6.34
C GLU A 383 32.83 10.60 6.81
N SER A 384 32.38 11.49 7.70
CA SER A 384 31.01 11.50 8.19
C SER A 384 30.04 11.92 7.09
N GLY A 385 28.94 11.20 6.92
CA GLY A 385 27.94 11.51 5.91
C GLY A 385 27.13 10.31 5.50
N TYR A 386 26.45 10.43 4.37
CA TYR A 386 25.64 9.37 3.78
C TYR A 386 26.46 8.54 2.79
N TRP A 387 26.33 7.25 2.91
CA TRP A 387 27.02 6.26 2.10
C TRP A 387 26.02 5.25 1.55
N MET A 388 26.30 4.69 0.39
CA MET A 388 25.48 3.66 -0.22
C MET A 388 26.32 2.46 -0.63
N ALA A 389 25.88 1.27 -0.21
CA ALA A 389 26.52 0.02 -0.54
C ALA A 389 26.21 -0.42 -1.97
N LEU A 390 27.20 -0.86 -2.70
CA LEU A 390 27.08 -1.51 -4.01
C LEU A 390 27.95 -2.77 -4.04
N TYR A 391 27.44 -3.83 -4.64
CA TYR A 391 28.18 -5.08 -4.82
C TYR A 391 27.80 -5.79 -6.11
N GLY A 392 28.74 -6.45 -6.72
CA GLY A 392 28.60 -7.04 -8.04
C GLY A 392 27.97 -8.43 -8.01
N LEU A 393 27.26 -8.77 -9.06
CA LEU A 393 26.63 -10.09 -9.26
C LEU A 393 27.63 -11.25 -9.44
N SER A 394 28.88 -10.97 -9.79
CA SER A 394 29.90 -11.99 -9.95
C SER A 394 30.15 -12.83 -8.69
N THR A 395 29.79 -12.28 -7.51
CA THR A 395 29.89 -12.93 -6.20
C THR A 395 28.65 -13.71 -5.81
N MET A 396 27.56 -13.61 -6.58
CA MET A 396 26.27 -14.20 -6.27
C MET A 396 26.08 -15.60 -6.84
N ARG A 397 25.31 -16.41 -6.12
CA ARG A 397 24.74 -17.64 -6.67
C ARG A 397 23.66 -17.31 -7.69
N LYS A 398 23.50 -18.18 -8.71
CA LYS A 398 22.54 -17.97 -9.80
C LYS A 398 21.09 -17.79 -9.35
N ASP A 399 20.73 -18.37 -8.21
CA ASP A 399 19.41 -18.31 -7.60
C ASP A 399 19.14 -17.06 -6.75
N GLN A 400 20.17 -16.22 -6.55
CA GLN A 400 20.13 -15.04 -5.68
C GLN A 400 20.30 -13.71 -6.43
N LEU A 401 20.10 -13.71 -7.73
CA LEU A 401 20.36 -12.56 -8.62
C LEU A 401 19.59 -11.27 -8.25
N LYS A 402 18.45 -11.39 -7.58
CA LYS A 402 17.58 -10.25 -7.23
C LYS A 402 18.00 -9.46 -5.98
N PHE A 403 19.08 -9.85 -5.30
CA PHE A 403 19.49 -9.27 -4.02
C PHE A 403 20.83 -8.52 -4.08
N ALA A 404 21.17 -8.03 -5.23
CA ALA A 404 22.50 -7.54 -5.49
C ALA A 404 22.84 -6.18 -4.89
N ARG A 405 21.94 -5.53 -4.13
CA ARG A 405 22.25 -4.21 -3.61
C ARG A 405 21.41 -3.83 -2.42
N ASP A 406 21.98 -2.97 -1.61
CA ASP A 406 21.24 -2.17 -0.67
C ASP A 406 21.00 -0.79 -1.28
N GLY A 407 19.75 -0.47 -1.56
CA GLY A 407 19.35 0.77 -2.22
C GLY A 407 19.24 1.96 -1.29
N HIS A 408 19.55 1.80 0.00
CA HIS A 408 19.39 2.86 0.99
C HIS A 408 20.70 3.56 1.31
N PRO A 409 20.72 4.90 1.21
CA PRO A 409 21.79 5.67 1.80
C PRO A 409 21.75 5.58 3.33
N GLU A 410 22.85 5.16 3.92
CA GLU A 410 23.04 5.07 5.37
C GLU A 410 23.98 6.15 5.87
N ARG A 411 23.75 6.61 7.09
CA ARG A 411 24.56 7.66 7.69
C ARG A 411 25.60 7.06 8.62
N TYR A 412 26.87 7.29 8.31
CA TYR A 412 28.01 6.88 9.13
C TYR A 412 28.79 8.10 9.63
N ARG A 413 29.53 7.92 10.71
CA ARG A 413 30.51 8.87 11.23
C ARG A 413 31.93 8.44 10.86
N ALA A 414 32.81 9.39 10.60
CA ALA A 414 34.22 9.09 10.40
C ALA A 414 34.75 8.27 11.57
N GLY A 415 35.47 7.20 11.27
CA GLY A 415 36.01 6.26 12.25
C GLY A 415 35.11 5.07 12.62
N GLU A 416 33.83 5.07 12.23
CA GLU A 416 32.95 3.90 12.37
C GLU A 416 33.36 2.80 11.37
N ARG A 417 32.84 1.60 11.56
CA ARG A 417 32.91 0.54 10.55
C ARG A 417 31.60 0.52 9.79
N PHE A 418 31.70 0.21 8.51
CA PHE A 418 30.49 -0.08 7.73
C PHE A 418 29.80 -1.35 8.26
N ASP A 419 28.48 -1.36 8.19
CA ASP A 419 27.71 -2.52 8.57
C ASP A 419 28.04 -3.71 7.63
N PRO A 420 28.02 -4.93 8.16
CA PRO A 420 28.21 -6.10 7.32
C PRO A 420 27.06 -6.19 6.29
N PRO A 421 27.33 -6.72 5.10
CA PRO A 421 26.31 -6.89 4.10
C PRO A 421 25.19 -7.80 4.63
N HIS A 422 23.94 -7.45 4.36
CA HIS A 422 22.77 -8.21 4.80
C HIS A 422 22.63 -9.61 4.15
N VAL A 423 23.56 -9.98 3.32
CA VAL A 423 23.61 -11.28 2.65
C VAL A 423 24.78 -12.11 3.19
N ASN A 424 24.47 -13.19 3.87
CA ASN A 424 25.41 -14.03 4.61
C ASN A 424 26.57 -14.65 3.80
N TRP A 425 26.62 -14.46 2.51
CA TRP A 425 27.63 -15.01 1.60
C TRP A 425 28.52 -13.95 0.95
N LEU A 426 28.30 -12.67 1.25
CA LEU A 426 29.18 -11.57 0.84
C LEU A 426 30.12 -11.22 1.99
N GLU A 427 31.41 -11.16 1.65
CA GLU A 427 32.40 -10.61 2.55
C GLU A 427 32.45 -9.08 2.44
N ALA A 428 32.74 -8.41 3.55
CA ALA A 428 32.76 -6.95 3.59
C ALA A 428 33.68 -6.33 2.51
N GLU A 429 34.75 -7.02 2.12
CA GLU A 429 35.69 -6.60 1.08
C GLU A 429 35.06 -6.54 -0.33
N GLN A 430 33.97 -7.26 -0.55
CA GLN A 430 33.27 -7.34 -1.84
C GLN A 430 32.22 -6.25 -2.01
N VAL A 431 31.96 -5.49 -0.96
CA VAL A 431 31.01 -4.37 -0.95
C VAL A 431 31.75 -3.07 -1.13
N GLN A 432 31.31 -2.24 -2.07
CA GLN A 432 31.82 -0.88 -2.24
C GLN A 432 30.83 0.11 -1.67
N TRP A 433 31.30 0.94 -0.75
CA TRP A 433 30.52 2.02 -0.17
C TRP A 433 30.86 3.34 -0.86
N HIS A 434 29.85 3.94 -1.49
CA HIS A 434 29.95 5.21 -2.20
C HIS A 434 29.49 6.36 -1.32
N TYR A 435 30.36 7.37 -1.19
CA TYR A 435 30.03 8.58 -0.43
C TYR A 435 29.05 9.47 -1.19
N LEU A 436 27.98 9.88 -0.55
CA LEU A 436 26.88 10.65 -1.13
C LEU A 436 26.77 12.08 -0.57
N GLY A 437 27.63 12.45 0.37
CA GLY A 437 27.65 13.78 0.99
C GLY A 437 27.09 13.81 2.41
N GLU A 438 27.13 14.98 3.02
CA GLU A 438 26.69 15.19 4.41
C GLU A 438 25.16 15.24 4.56
N SER A 439 24.45 15.66 3.52
CA SER A 439 23.00 15.77 3.49
C SER A 439 22.35 14.46 3.02
N ARG A 440 21.21 14.10 3.59
CA ARG A 440 20.47 12.92 3.16
C ARG A 440 20.04 13.06 1.69
N PRO A 441 20.52 12.21 0.78
CA PRO A 441 20.13 12.29 -0.61
C PRO A 441 18.68 11.83 -0.80
N VAL A 442 18.02 12.42 -1.78
CA VAL A 442 16.72 11.93 -2.24
C VAL A 442 16.97 10.72 -3.15
N PRO A 443 16.42 9.54 -2.87
CA PRO A 443 16.61 8.39 -3.73
C PRO A 443 16.12 8.69 -5.15
N PRO A 444 16.92 8.43 -6.19
CA PRO A 444 16.45 8.58 -7.55
C PRO A 444 15.38 7.52 -7.87
N SER A 445 14.55 7.80 -8.87
CA SER A 445 13.79 6.71 -9.48
C SER A 445 14.77 5.66 -10.02
N ARG A 446 14.36 4.40 -10.08
CA ARG A 446 15.28 3.33 -10.48
C ARG A 446 15.85 3.53 -11.89
N SER A 447 15.05 4.07 -12.83
CA SER A 447 15.53 4.41 -14.17
C SER A 447 16.67 5.46 -14.13
N VAL A 448 16.57 6.46 -13.26
CA VAL A 448 17.62 7.46 -13.05
C VAL A 448 18.84 6.83 -12.38
N PHE A 449 18.62 5.95 -11.41
CA PHE A 449 19.70 5.23 -10.73
C PHE A 449 20.49 4.34 -11.69
N LEU A 450 19.81 3.61 -12.58
CA LEU A 450 20.47 2.81 -13.61
C LEU A 450 21.27 3.65 -14.61
N ALA A 451 20.71 4.79 -15.03
CA ALA A 451 21.43 5.71 -15.88
C ALA A 451 22.73 6.17 -15.20
N GLN A 452 22.63 6.54 -13.91
CA GLN A 452 23.81 6.93 -13.12
C GLN A 452 24.84 5.80 -12.98
N LEU A 453 24.40 4.56 -12.80
CA LEU A 453 25.31 3.40 -12.75
C LEU A 453 26.01 3.17 -14.09
N ARG A 454 25.31 3.37 -15.23
CA ARG A 454 25.94 3.31 -16.56
C ARG A 454 26.95 4.42 -16.76
N ASP A 455 26.56 5.65 -16.43
CA ASP A 455 27.42 6.82 -16.55
C ASP A 455 28.67 6.72 -15.67
N ALA A 456 28.54 6.09 -14.52
CA ALA A 456 29.65 5.81 -13.59
C ALA A 456 30.50 4.58 -14.01
N GLY A 457 30.12 3.87 -15.08
CA GLY A 457 30.83 2.69 -15.58
C GLY A 457 30.53 1.38 -14.86
N PHE A 458 29.54 1.35 -13.97
CA PHE A 458 29.12 0.11 -13.29
C PHE A 458 28.18 -0.76 -14.13
N LEU A 459 27.49 -0.19 -15.12
CA LEU A 459 26.63 -0.91 -16.05
C LEU A 459 27.13 -0.70 -17.47
N ARG A 460 27.20 -1.79 -18.23
CA ARG A 460 27.43 -1.72 -19.67
C ARG A 460 26.10 -1.52 -20.39
N GLN A 461 26.12 -0.81 -21.52
CA GLN A 461 25.01 -0.87 -22.45
C GLN A 461 24.97 -2.27 -23.06
N LEU A 462 23.85 -2.95 -22.88
CA LEU A 462 23.60 -4.17 -23.61
C LEU A 462 23.57 -3.82 -25.10
N GLU A 463 24.47 -4.39 -25.88
CA GLU A 463 24.42 -4.26 -27.32
C GLU A 463 23.06 -4.76 -27.80
N THR A 464 22.37 -3.94 -28.56
CA THR A 464 21.10 -4.31 -29.17
C THR A 464 21.33 -5.47 -30.11
N GLN A 465 21.00 -6.69 -29.70
CA GLN A 465 21.00 -7.84 -30.61
C GLN A 465 19.92 -7.65 -31.68
N PRO A 466 20.20 -7.95 -32.94
CA PRO A 466 19.29 -7.66 -34.05
C PRO A 466 17.95 -8.43 -34.03
N GLU A 467 17.87 -9.54 -33.31
CA GLU A 467 16.61 -10.28 -33.09
C GLU A 467 16.52 -10.65 -31.60
N LYS A 468 15.70 -9.89 -30.89
CA LYS A 468 15.39 -10.22 -29.50
C LYS A 468 14.38 -11.38 -29.47
N LEU A 469 14.77 -12.50 -28.87
CA LEU A 469 13.84 -13.57 -28.55
C LEU A 469 12.71 -13.02 -27.67
N SER A 470 11.47 -13.21 -28.08
CA SER A 470 10.29 -12.72 -27.33
C SER A 470 9.20 -13.78 -27.29
N CYS A 471 8.39 -13.75 -26.24
CA CYS A 471 7.23 -14.62 -26.07
C CYS A 471 6.17 -13.94 -25.19
N HIS A 472 4.96 -14.48 -25.18
CA HIS A 472 3.89 -13.97 -24.34
C HIS A 472 3.95 -14.51 -22.92
N GLY A 473 3.48 -13.74 -21.95
CA GLY A 473 3.47 -14.12 -20.54
C GLY A 473 2.59 -15.34 -20.21
N SER A 474 1.73 -15.76 -21.13
CA SER A 474 0.95 -17.00 -21.04
C SER A 474 1.72 -18.25 -21.48
N GLU A 475 2.88 -18.07 -22.11
CA GLU A 475 3.73 -19.16 -22.61
C GLU A 475 4.72 -19.61 -21.54
N ARG A 476 5.41 -20.71 -21.81
CA ARG A 476 6.54 -21.14 -20.99
C ARG A 476 7.83 -20.52 -21.49
N CYS A 477 8.71 -20.17 -20.56
CA CYS A 477 10.01 -19.60 -20.87
C CYS A 477 10.80 -20.52 -21.83
N PRO A 478 11.17 -20.06 -23.02
CA PRO A 478 11.86 -20.90 -24.02
C PRO A 478 13.36 -21.03 -23.75
N GLN A 479 13.93 -20.18 -22.91
CA GLN A 479 15.37 -20.18 -22.62
C GLN A 479 15.65 -19.59 -21.25
N THR A 480 16.46 -20.29 -20.46
CA THR A 480 16.91 -19.78 -19.15
C THR A 480 17.66 -18.47 -19.29
N GLY A 481 17.21 -17.43 -18.58
CA GLY A 481 17.87 -16.15 -18.57
C GLY A 481 17.04 -15.04 -17.94
N ILE A 482 17.45 -13.84 -18.23
CA ILE A 482 16.82 -12.62 -17.76
C ILE A 482 15.88 -12.11 -18.83
N TRP A 483 14.67 -11.84 -18.44
CA TRP A 483 13.59 -11.42 -19.31
C TRP A 483 12.97 -10.11 -18.82
N GLU A 484 12.65 -9.22 -19.73
CA GLU A 484 11.97 -7.95 -19.45
C GLU A 484 10.54 -8.01 -19.97
N ALA A 485 9.60 -7.67 -19.10
CA ALA A 485 8.18 -7.67 -19.41
C ALA A 485 7.70 -6.29 -19.86
N SER A 486 6.81 -6.27 -20.84
CA SER A 486 6.10 -5.07 -21.26
C SER A 486 4.69 -5.40 -21.75
N VAL A 487 3.82 -4.40 -21.78
CA VAL A 487 2.52 -4.44 -22.45
C VAL A 487 2.48 -3.40 -23.57
N GLY A 488 1.57 -3.59 -24.52
CA GLY A 488 1.39 -2.62 -25.60
C GLY A 488 1.17 -1.21 -25.07
N VAL A 489 1.67 -0.20 -25.81
CA VAL A 489 1.57 1.22 -25.40
C VAL A 489 0.13 1.70 -25.22
N ASP A 490 -0.82 1.06 -25.88
CA ASP A 490 -2.25 1.35 -25.77
C ASP A 490 -2.92 0.68 -24.55
N HIS A 491 -2.19 -0.15 -23.83
CA HIS A 491 -2.74 -0.79 -22.64
C HIS A 491 -2.90 0.24 -21.51
N PRO A 492 -4.04 0.28 -20.79
CA PRO A 492 -4.29 1.29 -19.75
C PRO A 492 -3.21 1.35 -18.66
N LEU A 493 -2.53 0.22 -18.39
CA LEU A 493 -1.47 0.11 -17.40
C LEU A 493 -0.06 0.25 -18.00
N ALA A 494 0.10 0.58 -19.29
CA ALA A 494 1.40 0.63 -19.95
C ALA A 494 2.39 1.58 -19.24
N ALA A 495 1.94 2.76 -18.84
CA ALA A 495 2.78 3.73 -18.14
C ALA A 495 3.26 3.24 -16.77
N LEU A 496 2.50 2.36 -16.11
CA LEU A 496 2.85 1.76 -14.83
C LEU A 496 3.68 0.48 -15.00
N TYR A 497 3.40 -0.32 -16.02
CA TYR A 497 4.00 -1.63 -16.19
C TYR A 497 5.28 -1.62 -17.04
N ASN A 498 5.34 -0.79 -18.11
CA ASN A 498 6.47 -0.75 -19.05
C ASN A 498 7.66 0.00 -18.46
N ARG A 499 8.21 -0.54 -17.39
CA ARG A 499 9.41 -0.04 -16.76
C ARG A 499 10.44 -1.15 -16.65
N TRP A 500 11.68 -0.78 -16.61
CA TRP A 500 12.83 -1.66 -16.57
C TRP A 500 12.86 -2.60 -15.35
N ASP A 501 12.13 -2.30 -14.26
CA ASP A 501 11.99 -3.16 -13.08
C ASP A 501 11.03 -4.34 -13.30
N GLN A 502 10.41 -4.43 -14.46
CA GLN A 502 9.62 -5.60 -14.87
C GLN A 502 10.51 -6.72 -15.44
N GLN A 503 11.71 -6.86 -14.92
CA GLN A 503 12.64 -7.91 -15.30
C GLN A 503 12.57 -9.08 -14.31
N ALA A 504 12.77 -10.30 -14.82
CA ALA A 504 12.81 -11.51 -14.02
C ALA A 504 13.82 -12.50 -14.57
N PHE A 505 14.49 -13.23 -13.67
CA PHE A 505 15.20 -14.44 -14.05
C PHE A 505 14.21 -15.59 -14.14
N VAL A 506 14.07 -16.19 -15.33
CA VAL A 506 13.15 -17.29 -15.57
C VAL A 506 13.90 -18.48 -16.16
N PRO A 507 13.89 -19.66 -15.49
CA PRO A 507 14.43 -20.88 -16.04
C PRO A 507 13.62 -21.37 -17.24
N GLU A 508 14.27 -22.03 -18.18
CA GLU A 508 13.62 -22.70 -19.31
C GLU A 508 12.51 -23.65 -18.83
N GLY A 509 11.38 -23.64 -19.52
CA GLY A 509 10.20 -24.45 -19.23
C GLY A 509 9.35 -23.94 -18.05
N GLN A 510 9.79 -22.95 -17.28
CA GLN A 510 9.01 -22.36 -16.20
C GLN A 510 8.01 -21.32 -16.72
N PRO A 511 6.87 -21.12 -16.03
CA PRO A 511 5.96 -20.03 -16.36
C PRO A 511 6.60 -18.69 -16.01
N PHE A 512 6.24 -17.65 -16.76
CA PHE A 512 6.63 -16.29 -16.42
C PHE A 512 5.87 -15.77 -15.18
N PRO A 513 6.49 -14.88 -14.39
CA PRO A 513 5.81 -14.19 -13.30
C PRO A 513 4.53 -13.49 -13.79
N LYS A 514 3.45 -13.65 -13.04
CA LYS A 514 2.18 -13.04 -13.39
C LYS A 514 2.12 -11.60 -12.88
N PRO A 515 1.51 -10.66 -13.62
CA PRO A 515 1.34 -9.29 -13.16
C PRO A 515 0.55 -9.19 -11.85
N VAL A 516 -0.37 -10.12 -11.59
CA VAL A 516 -1.15 -10.19 -10.35
C VAL A 516 -0.25 -10.40 -9.11
N ASP A 517 0.89 -11.04 -9.26
CA ASP A 517 1.87 -11.20 -8.18
C ASP A 517 2.44 -9.84 -7.73
N ARG A 518 2.27 -8.81 -8.56
CA ARG A 518 2.61 -7.42 -8.29
C ARG A 518 1.38 -6.53 -8.10
N HIS A 519 0.23 -7.11 -7.80
CA HIS A 519 -1.05 -6.42 -7.61
C HIS A 519 -1.55 -5.63 -8.84
N LEU A 520 -1.15 -6.04 -10.04
CA LEU A 520 -1.61 -5.46 -11.31
C LEU A 520 -2.50 -6.45 -12.03
N GLU A 521 -3.73 -6.06 -12.32
CA GLU A 521 -4.70 -6.88 -13.07
C GLU A 521 -4.43 -6.75 -14.57
N ILE A 522 -3.41 -7.44 -15.04
CA ILE A 522 -3.07 -7.56 -16.46
C ILE A 522 -3.15 -9.05 -16.83
N ASP A 523 -3.90 -9.37 -17.87
CA ASP A 523 -3.91 -10.73 -18.39
C ASP A 523 -2.51 -11.05 -18.94
N PRO A 524 -1.89 -12.17 -18.52
CA PRO A 524 -0.58 -12.59 -19.01
C PRO A 524 -0.46 -12.68 -20.55
N VAL A 525 -1.57 -12.86 -21.25
CA VAL A 525 -1.59 -12.89 -22.74
C VAL A 525 -1.21 -11.52 -23.34
N HIS A 526 -1.45 -10.43 -22.64
CA HIS A 526 -1.08 -9.08 -23.08
C HIS A 526 0.34 -8.69 -22.71
N VAL A 527 1.02 -9.50 -21.90
CA VAL A 527 2.40 -9.25 -21.50
C VAL A 527 3.35 -9.89 -22.50
N GLN A 528 4.23 -9.08 -23.07
CA GLN A 528 5.32 -9.53 -23.91
C GLN A 528 6.60 -9.58 -23.07
N TRP A 529 7.27 -10.70 -23.09
CA TRP A 529 8.57 -10.91 -22.46
C TRP A 529 9.66 -10.93 -23.52
N VAL A 530 10.70 -10.15 -23.32
CA VAL A 530 11.85 -10.02 -24.22
C VAL A 530 13.09 -10.51 -23.50
N PHE A 531 13.86 -11.40 -24.14
CA PHE A 531 15.10 -11.93 -23.60
C PHE A 531 16.18 -10.85 -23.52
N MET A 532 16.75 -10.64 -22.35
CA MET A 532 17.76 -9.62 -22.09
C MET A 532 19.18 -10.17 -21.97
N GLY A 533 19.31 -11.48 -21.76
CA GLY A 533 20.61 -12.13 -21.69
C GLY A 533 20.61 -13.39 -20.81
N SER A 534 21.69 -14.16 -20.96
CA SER A 534 21.92 -15.33 -20.09
C SER A 534 22.54 -14.87 -18.76
N PRO A 535 22.13 -15.45 -17.62
CA PRO A 535 22.78 -15.20 -16.33
C PRO A 535 24.26 -15.65 -16.31
N ASN A 536 24.65 -16.47 -17.28
CA ASN A 536 26.02 -16.92 -17.48
C ASN A 536 26.81 -16.04 -18.45
N ALA A 537 26.16 -15.10 -19.13
CA ALA A 537 26.87 -14.11 -19.92
C ALA A 537 27.72 -13.29 -18.93
N ARG A 538 29.01 -13.48 -19.01
CA ARG A 538 29.95 -12.81 -18.15
C ARG A 538 29.96 -11.33 -18.49
N THR A 539 29.42 -10.55 -17.61
CA THR A 539 29.78 -9.15 -17.51
C THR A 539 30.91 -9.07 -16.50
N ASP A 540 31.99 -8.38 -16.81
CA ASP A 540 33.17 -8.36 -15.94
C ASP A 540 32.88 -7.71 -14.60
N ASP A 541 31.82 -6.89 -14.52
CA ASP A 541 31.35 -6.21 -13.32
C ASP A 541 30.06 -6.78 -12.71
N GLY A 542 29.25 -7.50 -13.46
CA GLY A 542 27.98 -8.07 -12.99
C GLY A 542 26.87 -7.05 -12.68
N PHE A 543 27.14 -5.75 -12.71
CA PHE A 543 26.19 -4.70 -12.36
C PHE A 543 25.01 -4.57 -13.34
N GLU A 544 25.17 -4.96 -14.58
CA GLU A 544 24.08 -5.02 -15.55
C GLU A 544 22.89 -5.84 -15.05
N ARG A 545 23.16 -6.82 -14.16
CA ARG A 545 22.18 -7.71 -13.59
C ARG A 545 21.62 -7.22 -12.26
N ILE A 546 22.32 -6.29 -11.60
CA ILE A 546 21.79 -5.61 -10.41
C ILE A 546 20.54 -4.81 -10.79
N ALA A 547 20.49 -4.36 -12.02
CA ALA A 547 19.35 -3.67 -12.57
C ALA A 547 18.09 -4.55 -12.68
N LEU A 548 18.21 -5.82 -12.42
CA LEU A 548 17.16 -6.82 -12.48
C LEU A 548 16.61 -7.10 -11.09
#